data_c473bae013c36ce92336de940fd8ec51
#
_entry.id   c473bae013c36ce92336de940fd8ec51
#
_cell.length_a   1.000
_cell.length_b   1.000
_cell.length_c   1.000
_cell.angle_alpha   90.00
_cell.angle_beta   90.00
_cell.angle_gamma   90.00
#
_symmetry.space_group_name_H-M   'P 1'
#
loop_
_entity.id
_entity.type
_entity.pdbx_description
1 polymer ?
#
loop_
_entity_poly.entity_id
_entity_poly.type
_entity_poly.pdbx_seq_one_letter_code
_entity_poly.pdbx_strand_id
1 'polypeptide(L)'
;MINLKLIETNFDEFNKKLIAKKVPPQTLQTLLDAYNELKSKKSDLENLQAVQNAKSKELGLAAREGKNVGALKSQLEENKQKIQSLSELVNEREQSLEAIAACVPNIIDDDVPIGADENENVCIKKVLDPRTFDFAPKQHFELGEALGWLDFERGVKLSGSRFTAIRGLGAKLNMALINYMIEFNNSRGFELVNMPFLVRDQILYGTGQLPKFKDDLYRVDDEEQNLYLIPTSEVTATNLFNDEILRSEELPIKLTSYSHCFRKEAGSAGRDTRGMIRQHQFEKVELVAITRPEDSAKMLEEMISC
;
A
#
# COMPACT_ATOMS: atom_id res chain seq x y z
N MET A 1 -4.75 5.14 -0.26
CA MET A 1 -5.57 5.77 -1.33
C MET A 1 -6.18 7.05 -0.79
N ILE A 2 -6.26 8.10 -1.60
CA ILE A 2 -6.81 9.40 -1.19
C ILE A 2 -8.30 9.29 -0.84
N ASN A 3 -8.76 10.00 0.20
CA ASN A 3 -10.16 9.93 0.64
C ASN A 3 -11.05 10.85 -0.24
N LEU A 4 -11.83 10.24 -1.14
CA LEU A 4 -12.67 10.95 -2.11
C LEU A 4 -13.77 11.80 -1.46
N LYS A 5 -14.32 11.38 -0.32
CA LYS A 5 -15.36 12.16 0.41
C LYS A 5 -14.79 13.45 0.99
N LEU A 6 -13.56 13.40 1.49
CA LEU A 6 -12.88 14.59 2.02
C LEU A 6 -12.49 15.57 0.90
N ILE A 7 -12.19 15.07 -0.31
CA ILE A 7 -11.91 15.93 -1.46
C ILE A 7 -13.14 16.79 -1.81
N GLU A 8 -14.35 16.21 -1.80
CA GLU A 8 -15.59 16.95 -2.12
C GLU A 8 -15.81 18.15 -1.18
N THR A 9 -15.43 18.01 0.10
CA THR A 9 -15.65 19.06 1.12
C THR A 9 -14.47 20.04 1.26
N ASN A 10 -13.25 19.62 0.94
CA ASN A 10 -12.01 20.36 1.21
C ASN A 10 -11.14 20.48 -0.05
N PHE A 11 -11.76 20.69 -1.21
CA PHE A 11 -11.08 20.66 -2.52
C PHE A 11 -9.86 21.56 -2.61
N ASP A 12 -9.98 22.84 -2.22
CA ASP A 12 -8.89 23.82 -2.36
C ASP A 12 -7.67 23.46 -1.49
N GLU A 13 -7.89 22.99 -0.27
CA GLU A 13 -6.82 22.53 0.62
C GLU A 13 -6.09 21.32 0.04
N PHE A 14 -6.85 20.29 -0.39
CA PHE A 14 -6.30 19.09 -0.99
C PHE A 14 -5.53 19.39 -2.27
N ASN A 15 -6.08 20.27 -3.12
CA ASN A 15 -5.43 20.68 -4.36
C ASN A 15 -4.10 21.39 -4.09
N LYS A 16 -4.06 22.31 -3.12
CA LYS A 16 -2.83 23.00 -2.70
C LYS A 16 -1.77 22.01 -2.22
N LYS A 17 -2.14 21.05 -1.36
CA LYS A 17 -1.23 20.02 -0.83
C LYS A 17 -0.72 19.05 -1.91
N LEU A 18 -1.57 18.68 -2.87
CA LEU A 18 -1.17 17.82 -3.99
C LEU A 18 -0.27 18.53 -5.00
N ILE A 19 -0.51 19.83 -5.28
CA ILE A 19 0.39 20.65 -6.10
C ILE A 19 1.77 20.75 -5.43
N ALA A 20 1.83 20.88 -4.12
CA ALA A 20 3.09 20.86 -3.36
C ALA A 20 3.86 19.53 -3.54
N LYS A 21 3.15 18.41 -3.75
CA LYS A 21 3.71 17.10 -4.14
C LYS A 21 3.93 16.92 -5.65
N LYS A 22 3.87 18.01 -6.43
CA LYS A 22 4.06 18.03 -7.90
C LYS A 22 3.02 17.22 -8.68
N VAL A 23 1.85 17.00 -8.10
CA VAL A 23 0.72 16.43 -8.83
C VAL A 23 0.18 17.50 -9.79
N PRO A 24 -0.09 17.16 -11.06
CA PRO A 24 -0.64 18.13 -12.01
C PRO A 24 -1.95 18.75 -11.50
N PRO A 25 -2.16 20.06 -11.62
CA PRO A 25 -3.33 20.75 -11.04
C PRO A 25 -4.69 20.19 -11.49
N GLN A 26 -4.77 19.66 -12.73
CA GLN A 26 -6.00 19.08 -13.25
C GLN A 26 -6.34 17.70 -12.67
N THR A 27 -5.37 17.01 -12.06
CA THR A 27 -5.56 15.61 -11.59
C THR A 27 -6.67 15.52 -10.55
N LEU A 28 -6.69 16.44 -9.58
CA LEU A 28 -7.69 16.43 -8.53
C LEU A 28 -9.09 16.77 -9.09
N GLN A 29 -9.17 17.73 -10.02
CA GLN A 29 -10.44 18.06 -10.67
C GLN A 29 -10.98 16.86 -11.46
N THR A 30 -10.13 16.19 -12.25
CA THR A 30 -10.51 14.97 -12.99
C THR A 30 -11.02 13.88 -12.06
N LEU A 31 -10.37 13.70 -10.91
CA LEU A 31 -10.78 12.73 -9.91
C LEU A 31 -12.13 13.08 -9.28
N LEU A 32 -12.35 14.36 -8.95
CA LEU A 32 -13.62 14.86 -8.40
C LEU A 32 -14.76 14.74 -9.40
N ASP A 33 -14.52 15.09 -10.68
CA ASP A 33 -15.52 14.98 -11.74
C ASP A 33 -15.95 13.52 -11.95
N ALA A 34 -14.97 12.59 -12.01
CA ALA A 34 -15.24 11.15 -12.10
C ALA A 34 -16.01 10.60 -10.88
N TYR A 35 -15.68 11.07 -9.68
CA TYR A 35 -16.41 10.72 -8.45
C TYR A 35 -17.86 11.21 -8.47
N ASN A 36 -18.09 12.45 -8.89
CA ASN A 36 -19.43 13.04 -8.97
C ASN A 36 -20.27 12.36 -10.06
N GLU A 37 -19.68 12.03 -11.21
CA GLU A 37 -20.35 11.25 -12.26
C GLU A 37 -20.78 9.89 -11.72
N LEU A 38 -19.89 9.16 -11.06
CA LEU A 38 -20.20 7.86 -10.44
C LEU A 38 -21.33 7.97 -9.42
N LYS A 39 -21.28 8.97 -8.54
CA LYS A 39 -22.32 9.25 -7.53
C LYS A 39 -23.70 9.47 -8.16
N SER A 40 -23.74 10.25 -9.25
CA SER A 40 -24.97 10.47 -10.03
C SER A 40 -25.50 9.16 -10.64
N LYS A 41 -24.65 8.36 -11.29
CA LYS A 41 -25.04 7.09 -11.90
C LYS A 41 -25.52 6.05 -10.90
N LYS A 42 -24.90 6.00 -9.72
CA LYS A 42 -25.37 5.15 -8.61
C LYS A 42 -26.76 5.55 -8.14
N SER A 43 -27.03 6.86 -7.98
CA SER A 43 -28.36 7.35 -7.63
C SER A 43 -29.40 7.02 -8.68
N ASP A 44 -29.07 7.16 -9.98
CA ASP A 44 -29.94 6.76 -11.08
C ASP A 44 -30.27 5.24 -11.02
N LEU A 45 -29.27 4.40 -10.76
CA LEU A 45 -29.42 2.96 -10.63
C LEU A 45 -30.34 2.58 -9.45
N GLU A 46 -30.12 3.19 -8.28
CA GLU A 46 -30.95 3.00 -7.10
C GLU A 46 -32.41 3.38 -7.35
N ASN A 47 -32.64 4.51 -8.04
CA ASN A 47 -33.97 4.94 -8.42
C ASN A 47 -34.66 3.96 -9.36
N LEU A 48 -33.97 3.45 -10.39
CA LEU A 48 -34.48 2.43 -11.30
C LEU A 48 -34.80 1.12 -10.58
N GLN A 49 -33.96 0.70 -9.65
CA GLN A 49 -34.19 -0.48 -8.82
C GLN A 49 -35.40 -0.31 -7.90
N ALA A 50 -35.58 0.88 -7.30
CA ALA A 50 -36.76 1.19 -6.51
C ALA A 50 -38.07 1.14 -7.35
N VAL A 51 -38.04 1.69 -8.56
CA VAL A 51 -39.16 1.61 -9.53
C VAL A 51 -39.44 0.15 -9.93
N GLN A 52 -38.39 -0.64 -10.19
CA GLN A 52 -38.52 -2.07 -10.50
C GLN A 52 -39.22 -2.83 -9.37
N ASN A 53 -38.80 -2.59 -8.14
CA ASN A 53 -39.38 -3.25 -6.96
C ASN A 53 -40.84 -2.84 -6.72
N ALA A 54 -41.19 -1.55 -6.92
CA ALA A 54 -42.55 -1.06 -6.81
C ALA A 54 -43.47 -1.69 -7.85
N LYS A 55 -43.06 -1.65 -9.14
CA LYS A 55 -43.82 -2.24 -10.24
C LYS A 55 -43.96 -3.78 -10.14
N SER A 56 -42.95 -4.44 -9.60
CA SER A 56 -42.99 -5.90 -9.34
C SER A 56 -44.06 -6.26 -8.31
N LYS A 57 -44.19 -5.44 -7.24
CA LYS A 57 -45.27 -5.58 -6.25
C LYS A 57 -46.64 -5.32 -6.86
N GLU A 58 -46.77 -4.27 -7.69
CA GLU A 58 -48.01 -3.93 -8.41
C GLU A 58 -48.43 -5.06 -9.32
N LEU A 59 -47.47 -5.63 -10.09
CA LEU A 59 -47.72 -6.79 -10.95
C LEU A 59 -48.27 -7.97 -10.17
N GLY A 60 -47.70 -8.26 -8.99
CA GLY A 60 -48.15 -9.34 -8.12
C GLY A 60 -49.58 -9.14 -7.60
N LEU A 61 -49.98 -7.91 -7.29
CA LEU A 61 -51.34 -7.56 -6.86
C LEU A 61 -52.32 -7.65 -8.04
N ALA A 62 -51.99 -7.02 -9.20
CA ALA A 62 -52.82 -7.06 -10.38
C ALA A 62 -53.09 -8.48 -10.92
N ALA A 63 -52.06 -9.35 -10.86
CA ALA A 63 -52.19 -10.76 -11.25
C ALA A 63 -53.15 -11.52 -10.31
N ARG A 64 -53.16 -11.27 -8.99
CA ARG A 64 -54.11 -11.85 -8.05
C ARG A 64 -55.54 -11.39 -8.26
N GLU A 65 -55.71 -10.17 -8.73
CA GLU A 65 -57.03 -9.56 -9.05
C GLU A 65 -57.54 -9.96 -10.43
N GLY A 66 -56.81 -10.76 -11.23
CA GLY A 66 -57.17 -11.16 -12.59
C GLY A 66 -57.12 -10.05 -13.63
N LYS A 67 -56.43 -8.95 -13.35
CA LYS A 67 -56.29 -7.80 -14.28
C LYS A 67 -55.30 -8.12 -15.41
N ASN A 68 -55.42 -7.41 -16.53
CA ASN A 68 -54.47 -7.53 -17.63
C ASN A 68 -53.13 -6.94 -17.21
N VAL A 69 -52.10 -7.76 -17.15
CA VAL A 69 -50.73 -7.41 -16.68
C VAL A 69 -49.74 -7.23 -17.84
N GLY A 70 -50.15 -7.29 -19.09
CA GLY A 70 -49.26 -7.25 -20.24
C GLY A 70 -48.41 -5.98 -20.33
N ALA A 71 -49.01 -4.80 -20.14
CA ALA A 71 -48.28 -3.55 -20.14
C ALA A 71 -47.26 -3.42 -18.99
N LEU A 72 -47.62 -3.90 -17.79
CA LEU A 72 -46.73 -3.92 -16.63
C LEU A 72 -45.54 -4.85 -16.85
N LYS A 73 -45.74 -6.03 -17.45
CA LYS A 73 -44.63 -6.94 -17.78
C LYS A 73 -43.67 -6.31 -18.79
N SER A 74 -44.19 -5.64 -19.86
CA SER A 74 -43.32 -4.95 -20.81
C SER A 74 -42.48 -3.84 -20.17
N GLN A 75 -43.11 -3.03 -19.30
CA GLN A 75 -42.39 -1.98 -18.55
C GLN A 75 -41.35 -2.54 -17.61
N LEU A 76 -41.62 -3.66 -16.95
CA LEU A 76 -40.65 -4.32 -16.07
C LEU A 76 -39.45 -4.87 -16.85
N GLU A 77 -39.68 -5.43 -18.03
CA GLU A 77 -38.59 -5.94 -18.87
C GLU A 77 -37.72 -4.79 -19.43
N GLU A 78 -38.34 -3.71 -19.89
CA GLU A 78 -37.62 -2.51 -20.34
C GLU A 78 -36.78 -1.92 -19.20
N ASN A 79 -37.35 -1.81 -17.99
CA ASN A 79 -36.67 -1.28 -16.84
C ASN A 79 -35.50 -2.20 -16.37
N LYS A 80 -35.69 -3.52 -16.47
CA LYS A 80 -34.65 -4.51 -16.20
C LYS A 80 -33.44 -4.37 -17.12
N GLN A 81 -33.70 -4.13 -18.44
CA GLN A 81 -32.63 -3.88 -19.40
C GLN A 81 -31.87 -2.58 -19.08
N LYS A 82 -32.60 -1.49 -18.70
CA LYS A 82 -31.97 -0.24 -18.24
C LYS A 82 -31.13 -0.44 -17.00
N ILE A 83 -31.61 -1.19 -16.00
CA ILE A 83 -30.86 -1.52 -14.79
C ILE A 83 -29.58 -2.27 -15.15
N GLN A 84 -29.65 -3.27 -16.02
CA GLN A 84 -28.50 -4.03 -16.45
C GLN A 84 -27.43 -3.13 -17.10
N SER A 85 -27.83 -2.36 -18.12
CA SER A 85 -26.90 -1.46 -18.83
C SER A 85 -26.29 -0.39 -17.90
N LEU A 86 -27.09 0.16 -16.99
CA LEU A 86 -26.60 1.15 -16.04
C LEU A 86 -25.69 0.52 -14.96
N SER A 87 -25.96 -0.71 -14.54
CA SER A 87 -25.10 -1.46 -13.62
C SER A 87 -23.73 -1.75 -14.24
N GLU A 88 -23.69 -2.14 -15.52
CA GLU A 88 -22.43 -2.34 -16.26
C GLU A 88 -21.64 -1.03 -16.34
N LEU A 89 -22.32 0.10 -16.65
CA LEU A 89 -21.69 1.42 -16.68
C LEU A 89 -21.17 1.85 -15.31
N VAL A 90 -21.92 1.64 -14.23
CA VAL A 90 -21.48 1.94 -12.85
C VAL A 90 -20.21 1.16 -12.51
N ASN A 91 -20.17 -0.13 -12.81
CA ASN A 91 -18.99 -0.97 -12.58
C ASN A 91 -17.75 -0.47 -13.36
N GLU A 92 -17.93 -0.10 -14.63
CA GLU A 92 -16.87 0.48 -15.46
C GLU A 92 -16.33 1.79 -14.84
N ARG A 93 -17.24 2.68 -14.41
CA ARG A 93 -16.87 3.95 -13.77
C ARG A 93 -16.20 3.76 -12.42
N GLU A 94 -16.61 2.78 -11.63
CA GLU A 94 -15.94 2.41 -10.38
C GLU A 94 -14.50 1.99 -10.63
N GLN A 95 -14.27 1.06 -11.55
CA GLN A 95 -12.92 0.61 -11.90
C GLN A 95 -12.05 1.75 -12.44
N SER A 96 -12.61 2.62 -13.29
CA SER A 96 -11.89 3.78 -13.79
C SER A 96 -11.52 4.76 -12.69
N LEU A 97 -12.44 5.06 -11.77
CA LEU A 97 -12.21 5.93 -10.63
C LEU A 97 -11.13 5.37 -9.69
N GLU A 98 -11.19 4.08 -9.39
CA GLU A 98 -10.19 3.39 -8.58
C GLU A 98 -8.80 3.44 -9.21
N ALA A 99 -8.70 3.22 -10.52
CA ALA A 99 -7.44 3.30 -11.25
C ALA A 99 -6.81 4.71 -11.19
N ILE A 100 -7.62 5.77 -11.34
CA ILE A 100 -7.15 7.16 -11.18
C ILE A 100 -6.73 7.43 -9.73
N ALA A 101 -7.58 7.08 -8.77
CA ALA A 101 -7.34 7.34 -7.35
C ALA A 101 -6.10 6.60 -6.82
N ALA A 102 -5.82 5.39 -7.32
CA ALA A 102 -4.64 4.61 -6.94
C ALA A 102 -3.31 5.29 -7.34
N CYS A 103 -3.33 6.16 -8.35
CA CYS A 103 -2.15 6.91 -8.81
C CYS A 103 -1.97 8.25 -8.07
N VAL A 104 -2.99 8.73 -7.36
CA VAL A 104 -2.92 10.00 -6.62
C VAL A 104 -2.29 9.75 -5.25
N PRO A 105 -1.18 10.43 -4.90
CA PRO A 105 -0.56 10.28 -3.59
C PRO A 105 -1.46 10.86 -2.50
N ASN A 106 -1.28 10.40 -1.25
CA ASN A 106 -1.95 11.01 -0.11
C ASN A 106 -1.44 12.44 0.13
N ILE A 107 -2.24 13.28 0.80
CA ILE A 107 -1.84 14.63 1.21
C ILE A 107 -0.77 14.56 2.31
N ILE A 108 -0.02 15.65 2.45
CA ILE A 108 0.97 15.84 3.52
C ILE A 108 0.34 16.54 4.72
N ASP A 109 0.88 16.32 5.90
CA ASP A 109 0.54 17.09 7.10
C ASP A 109 1.08 18.52 6.99
N ASP A 110 0.55 19.44 7.79
CA ASP A 110 0.84 20.88 7.68
C ASP A 110 2.25 21.25 8.13
N ASP A 111 2.87 20.46 8.97
CA ASP A 111 4.24 20.62 9.48
C ASP A 111 5.32 20.07 8.52
N VAL A 112 4.92 19.38 7.45
CA VAL A 112 5.86 18.86 6.45
C VAL A 112 6.34 19.97 5.54
N PRO A 113 7.67 20.27 5.49
CA PRO A 113 8.20 21.31 4.62
C PRO A 113 8.01 20.96 3.14
N ILE A 114 7.74 21.99 2.33
CA ILE A 114 7.63 21.85 0.88
C ILE A 114 9.03 21.98 0.28
N GLY A 115 9.44 20.98 -0.51
CA GLY A 115 10.76 20.97 -1.14
C GLY A 115 10.74 20.43 -2.57
N ALA A 116 11.80 20.74 -3.32
CA ALA A 116 11.95 20.26 -4.69
C ALA A 116 12.39 18.79 -4.76
N ASP A 117 13.28 18.38 -3.86
CA ASP A 117 13.82 17.02 -3.76
C ASP A 117 14.36 16.73 -2.34
N GLU A 118 15.04 15.61 -2.17
CA GLU A 118 15.59 15.14 -0.90
C GLU A 118 16.64 16.06 -0.27
N ASN A 119 17.26 16.95 -1.03
CA ASN A 119 18.27 17.90 -0.51
C ASN A 119 17.63 19.02 0.34
N GLU A 120 16.33 19.25 0.17
CA GLU A 120 15.56 20.22 0.95
C GLU A 120 14.90 19.60 2.20
N ASN A 121 15.15 18.31 2.48
CA ASN A 121 14.67 17.67 3.70
C ASN A 121 15.25 18.32 4.95
N VAL A 122 14.38 18.63 5.91
CA VAL A 122 14.77 19.23 7.19
C VAL A 122 15.02 18.12 8.22
N CYS A 123 16.23 18.11 8.81
CA CYS A 123 16.55 17.20 9.91
C CYS A 123 15.84 17.67 11.19
N ILE A 124 14.76 16.99 11.58
CA ILE A 124 13.96 17.33 12.77
C ILE A 124 14.53 16.76 14.07
N LYS A 125 15.36 15.71 13.99
CA LYS A 125 15.94 15.06 15.17
C LYS A 125 17.30 14.44 14.83
N LYS A 126 18.29 14.70 15.66
CA LYS A 126 19.61 14.04 15.61
C LYS A 126 19.91 13.45 16.95
N VAL A 127 20.30 12.17 16.97
CA VAL A 127 20.65 11.45 18.19
C VAL A 127 22.10 10.97 18.07
N LEU A 128 22.95 11.42 18.98
CA LEU A 128 24.39 11.22 18.99
C LEU A 128 25.11 11.81 17.76
N ASP A 129 26.41 11.84 17.83
CA ASP A 129 27.28 12.24 16.71
C ASP A 129 28.01 10.99 16.17
N PRO A 130 28.29 10.96 14.85
CA PRO A 130 29.14 9.93 14.28
C PRO A 130 30.51 9.90 14.96
N ARG A 131 31.03 8.70 15.22
CA ARG A 131 32.38 8.56 15.77
C ARG A 131 33.42 9.14 14.82
N THR A 132 34.33 9.93 15.34
CA THR A 132 35.51 10.37 14.61
C THR A 132 36.63 9.34 14.74
N PHE A 133 37.38 9.14 13.67
CA PHE A 133 38.52 8.23 13.61
C PHE A 133 39.80 9.02 13.32
N ASP A 134 40.92 8.62 13.90
CA ASP A 134 42.26 9.12 13.60
C ASP A 134 42.93 8.41 12.42
N PHE A 135 42.19 7.50 11.76
CA PHE A 135 42.58 6.78 10.54
C PHE A 135 41.47 6.83 9.50
N ALA A 136 41.78 6.50 8.25
CA ALA A 136 40.78 6.39 7.18
C ALA A 136 39.97 5.08 7.35
N PRO A 137 38.67 5.16 7.70
CA PRO A 137 37.84 3.96 7.85
C PRO A 137 37.60 3.29 6.51
N LYS A 138 37.70 1.95 6.50
CA LYS A 138 37.37 1.15 5.33
C LYS A 138 35.86 1.04 5.14
N GLN A 139 35.45 0.88 3.89
CA GLN A 139 34.05 0.61 3.54
C GLN A 139 33.60 -0.76 4.06
N HIS A 140 32.28 -0.92 4.28
CA HIS A 140 31.72 -2.17 4.80
C HIS A 140 32.03 -3.39 3.93
N PHE A 141 32.08 -3.24 2.62
CA PHE A 141 32.41 -4.34 1.70
C PHE A 141 33.89 -4.73 1.79
N GLU A 142 34.82 -3.78 1.94
CA GLU A 142 36.24 -4.06 2.13
C GLU A 142 36.49 -4.81 3.45
N LEU A 143 35.80 -4.41 4.52
CA LEU A 143 35.87 -5.09 5.81
C LEU A 143 35.26 -6.49 5.74
N GLY A 144 34.09 -6.62 5.10
CA GLY A 144 33.36 -7.88 5.00
C GLY A 144 34.13 -8.93 4.19
N GLU A 145 34.76 -8.53 3.09
CA GLU A 145 35.61 -9.41 2.27
C GLU A 145 36.89 -9.82 3.01
N ALA A 146 37.56 -8.84 3.62
CA ALA A 146 38.81 -9.10 4.37
C ALA A 146 38.59 -10.05 5.57
N LEU A 147 37.42 -9.98 6.21
CA LEU A 147 37.03 -10.89 7.30
C LEU A 147 36.43 -12.21 6.81
N GLY A 148 36.20 -12.37 5.50
CA GLY A 148 35.52 -13.53 4.93
C GLY A 148 34.03 -13.64 5.35
N TRP A 149 33.41 -12.54 5.75
CA TRP A 149 32.02 -12.48 6.18
C TRP A 149 31.06 -12.22 5.03
N LEU A 150 31.48 -11.41 4.02
CA LEU A 150 30.72 -11.11 2.82
C LEU A 150 31.41 -11.78 1.62
N ASP A 151 30.62 -12.49 0.83
CA ASP A 151 31.10 -13.24 -0.35
C ASP A 151 30.26 -12.81 -1.55
N PHE A 152 30.67 -11.73 -2.16
CA PHE A 152 29.98 -11.15 -3.32
C PHE A 152 30.14 -12.03 -4.56
N GLU A 153 31.33 -12.61 -4.79
CA GLU A 153 31.60 -13.48 -5.96
C GLU A 153 30.66 -14.68 -5.98
N ARG A 154 30.50 -15.36 -4.84
CA ARG A 154 29.57 -16.49 -4.75
C ARG A 154 28.12 -16.08 -4.76
N GLY A 155 27.79 -14.92 -4.20
CA GLY A 155 26.44 -14.34 -4.32
C GLY A 155 26.06 -14.11 -5.78
N VAL A 156 26.94 -13.48 -6.55
CA VAL A 156 26.77 -13.24 -7.99
C VAL A 156 26.67 -14.56 -8.78
N LYS A 157 27.50 -15.55 -8.44
CA LYS A 157 27.44 -16.88 -9.06
C LYS A 157 26.09 -17.57 -8.86
N LEU A 158 25.47 -17.38 -7.72
CA LEU A 158 24.18 -18.00 -7.38
C LEU A 158 23.00 -17.30 -8.06
N SER A 159 22.97 -15.97 -8.07
CA SER A 159 21.74 -15.22 -8.40
C SER A 159 21.98 -13.96 -9.25
N GLY A 160 23.22 -13.66 -9.63
CA GLY A 160 23.56 -12.46 -10.41
C GLY A 160 23.99 -11.29 -9.51
N SER A 161 24.07 -10.11 -10.12
CA SER A 161 24.48 -8.89 -9.43
C SER A 161 23.50 -8.52 -8.29
N ARG A 162 24.02 -7.80 -7.28
CA ARG A 162 23.24 -7.34 -6.12
C ARG A 162 22.66 -8.47 -5.27
N PHE A 163 23.31 -9.63 -5.27
CA PHE A 163 23.11 -10.70 -4.30
C PHE A 163 24.41 -10.97 -3.56
N THR A 164 24.33 -11.20 -2.27
CA THR A 164 25.48 -11.42 -1.39
C THR A 164 25.29 -12.68 -0.56
N ALA A 165 26.33 -13.49 -0.44
CA ALA A 165 26.35 -14.57 0.53
C ALA A 165 27.04 -14.08 1.80
N ILE A 166 26.34 -14.11 2.93
CA ILE A 166 26.90 -13.79 4.25
C ILE A 166 27.38 -15.09 4.91
N ARG A 167 28.59 -15.09 5.46
CA ARG A 167 29.25 -16.33 5.92
C ARG A 167 29.77 -16.23 7.34
N GLY A 168 29.88 -17.38 8.00
CA GLY A 168 30.57 -17.54 9.27
C GLY A 168 30.07 -16.61 10.37
N LEU A 169 30.97 -15.82 10.95
CA LEU A 169 30.64 -14.87 12.01
C LEU A 169 29.74 -13.72 11.49
N GLY A 170 29.87 -13.33 10.21
CA GLY A 170 28.96 -12.35 9.61
C GLY A 170 27.50 -12.83 9.61
N ALA A 171 27.27 -14.08 9.24
CA ALA A 171 25.92 -14.67 9.30
C ALA A 171 25.39 -14.77 10.75
N LYS A 172 26.25 -15.13 11.71
CA LYS A 172 25.87 -15.15 13.14
C LYS A 172 25.53 -13.75 13.65
N LEU A 173 26.31 -12.73 13.27
CA LEU A 173 26.04 -11.33 13.63
C LEU A 173 24.69 -10.86 13.04
N ASN A 174 24.42 -11.19 11.78
CA ASN A 174 23.15 -10.86 11.13
C ASN A 174 21.95 -11.44 11.91
N MET A 175 22.01 -12.73 12.25
CA MET A 175 20.96 -13.37 13.05
C MET A 175 20.84 -12.78 14.46
N ALA A 176 21.96 -12.42 15.09
CA ALA A 176 21.97 -11.79 16.41
C ALA A 176 21.29 -10.40 16.37
N LEU A 177 21.53 -9.60 15.32
CA LEU A 177 20.90 -8.30 15.13
C LEU A 177 19.39 -8.44 14.90
N ILE A 178 18.98 -9.40 14.09
CA ILE A 178 17.55 -9.69 13.86
C ILE A 178 16.86 -10.02 15.18
N ASN A 179 17.40 -10.97 15.95
CA ASN A 179 16.85 -11.36 17.24
C ASN A 179 16.83 -10.18 18.23
N TYR A 180 17.90 -9.39 18.28
CA TYR A 180 17.95 -8.20 19.14
C TYR A 180 16.83 -7.20 18.80
N MET A 181 16.63 -6.89 17.52
CA MET A 181 15.56 -5.97 17.09
C MET A 181 14.17 -6.52 17.43
N ILE A 182 13.93 -7.82 17.21
CA ILE A 182 12.66 -8.46 17.57
C ILE A 182 12.39 -8.36 19.06
N GLU A 183 13.35 -8.75 19.91
CA GLU A 183 13.21 -8.72 21.36
C GLU A 183 13.03 -7.29 21.88
N PHE A 184 13.75 -6.34 21.29
CA PHE A 184 13.59 -4.93 21.64
C PHE A 184 12.18 -4.43 21.30
N ASN A 185 11.65 -4.74 20.12
CA ASN A 185 10.29 -4.38 19.71
C ASN A 185 9.23 -5.05 20.60
N ASN A 186 9.42 -6.35 20.92
CA ASN A 186 8.54 -7.06 21.85
C ASN A 186 8.51 -6.39 23.23
N SER A 187 9.66 -5.92 23.75
CA SER A 187 9.73 -5.20 25.03
C SER A 187 8.98 -3.88 25.03
N ARG A 188 8.70 -3.32 23.82
CA ARG A 188 7.89 -2.11 23.59
C ARG A 188 6.41 -2.43 23.31
N GLY A 189 6.01 -3.70 23.41
CA GLY A 189 4.63 -4.17 23.24
C GLY A 189 4.23 -4.40 21.78
N PHE A 190 5.20 -4.55 20.86
CA PHE A 190 4.92 -5.00 19.50
C PHE A 190 4.92 -6.53 19.47
N GLU A 191 3.80 -7.14 19.08
CA GLU A 191 3.65 -8.58 18.93
C GLU A 191 4.44 -9.09 17.73
N LEU A 192 5.26 -10.12 17.91
CA LEU A 192 5.95 -10.78 16.81
C LEU A 192 4.95 -11.62 15.99
N VAL A 193 4.87 -11.34 14.69
CA VAL A 193 4.07 -12.11 13.74
C VAL A 193 4.93 -12.65 12.62
N ASN A 194 4.68 -13.89 12.24
CA ASN A 194 5.33 -14.55 11.10
C ASN A 194 4.31 -14.80 10.00
N MET A 195 4.55 -14.20 8.84
CA MET A 195 3.57 -14.12 7.74
C MET A 195 4.17 -14.65 6.43
N PRO A 196 3.31 -15.01 5.44
CA PRO A 196 3.76 -15.42 4.11
C PRO A 196 4.59 -14.34 3.40
N PHE A 197 5.61 -14.78 2.64
CA PHE A 197 6.43 -13.90 1.78
C PHE A 197 5.89 -13.83 0.33
N LEU A 198 4.92 -14.68 0.00
CA LEU A 198 4.18 -14.66 -1.26
C LEU A 198 2.79 -14.12 -1.01
N VAL A 199 2.40 -13.10 -1.75
CA VAL A 199 1.10 -12.43 -1.60
C VAL A 199 0.41 -12.28 -2.95
N ARG A 200 -0.93 -12.21 -2.92
CA ARG A 200 -1.74 -11.87 -4.09
C ARG A 200 -1.56 -10.38 -4.43
N ASP A 201 -1.78 -10.02 -5.69
CA ASP A 201 -1.72 -8.65 -6.18
C ASP A 201 -2.62 -7.68 -5.39
N GLN A 202 -3.82 -8.09 -4.99
CA GLN A 202 -4.75 -7.28 -4.18
C GLN A 202 -4.12 -6.74 -2.89
N ILE A 203 -3.26 -7.54 -2.25
CA ILE A 203 -2.58 -7.16 -1.00
C ILE A 203 -1.57 -6.02 -1.24
N LEU A 204 -0.94 -6.01 -2.41
CA LEU A 204 0.00 -4.94 -2.82
C LEU A 204 -0.70 -3.61 -3.14
N TYR A 205 -1.98 -3.64 -3.51
CA TYR A 205 -2.78 -2.41 -3.63
C TYR A 205 -3.09 -1.79 -2.27
N GLY A 206 -3.33 -2.60 -1.25
CA GLY A 206 -3.63 -2.14 0.12
C GLY A 206 -2.56 -1.24 0.73
N THR A 207 -1.29 -1.45 0.37
CA THR A 207 -0.14 -0.67 0.84
C THR A 207 0.49 0.23 -0.24
N GLY A 208 -0.15 0.33 -1.42
CA GLY A 208 0.24 1.25 -2.49
C GLY A 208 1.50 0.87 -3.28
N GLN A 209 1.99 -0.37 -3.17
CA GLN A 209 3.04 -0.87 -4.05
C GLN A 209 2.53 -1.01 -5.49
N LEU A 210 1.32 -1.49 -5.67
CA LEU A 210 0.64 -1.45 -6.95
C LEU A 210 -0.33 -0.25 -7.01
N PRO A 211 -0.51 0.35 -8.19
CA PRO A 211 0.15 0.06 -9.47
C PRO A 211 1.53 0.69 -9.62
N LYS A 212 1.92 1.62 -8.74
CA LYS A 212 3.03 2.57 -8.89
C LYS A 212 4.41 1.90 -9.03
N PHE A 213 4.68 0.87 -8.23
CA PHE A 213 5.99 0.20 -8.15
C PHE A 213 6.00 -1.18 -8.82
N LYS A 214 5.11 -1.41 -9.79
CA LYS A 214 4.98 -2.69 -10.49
C LYS A 214 6.31 -3.22 -11.05
N ASP A 215 7.14 -2.34 -11.59
CA ASP A 215 8.42 -2.71 -12.20
C ASP A 215 9.50 -3.10 -11.17
N ASP A 216 9.32 -2.71 -9.90
CA ASP A 216 10.21 -3.08 -8.79
C ASP A 216 9.84 -4.42 -8.13
N LEU A 217 8.68 -4.98 -8.45
CA LEU A 217 8.18 -6.21 -7.82
C LEU A 217 8.62 -7.46 -8.57
N TYR A 218 9.00 -8.50 -7.82
CA TYR A 218 9.18 -9.86 -8.33
C TYR A 218 7.83 -10.57 -8.39
N ARG A 219 7.33 -10.79 -9.59
CA ARG A 219 6.16 -11.63 -9.84
C ARG A 219 6.61 -13.08 -9.97
N VAL A 220 5.87 -14.00 -9.36
CA VAL A 220 6.03 -15.43 -9.54
C VAL A 220 5.28 -15.84 -10.81
N ASP A 221 5.94 -16.60 -11.67
CA ASP A 221 5.34 -17.15 -12.87
C ASP A 221 4.52 -18.41 -12.48
N ASP A 222 3.27 -18.19 -12.16
CA ASP A 222 2.30 -19.21 -11.78
C ASP A 222 1.03 -18.98 -12.60
N GLU A 223 0.62 -19.99 -13.36
CA GLU A 223 -0.55 -19.88 -14.22
C GLU A 223 -1.88 -19.78 -13.43
N GLU A 224 -1.90 -20.28 -12.21
CA GLU A 224 -3.11 -20.35 -11.38
C GLU A 224 -3.32 -19.10 -10.50
N GLN A 225 -2.24 -18.44 -10.09
CA GLN A 225 -2.31 -17.36 -9.10
C GLN A 225 -1.38 -16.20 -9.45
N ASN A 226 -1.86 -14.96 -9.30
CA ASN A 226 -1.05 -13.75 -9.40
C ASN A 226 -0.28 -13.52 -8.09
N LEU A 227 0.79 -14.28 -7.87
CA LEU A 227 1.62 -14.14 -6.68
C LEU A 227 2.85 -13.26 -6.92
N TYR A 228 3.23 -12.55 -5.87
CA TYR A 228 4.40 -11.69 -5.82
C TYR A 228 5.21 -11.97 -4.56
N LEU A 229 6.53 -11.89 -4.65
CA LEU A 229 7.39 -11.80 -3.48
C LEU A 229 7.25 -10.43 -2.84
N ILE A 230 7.12 -10.37 -1.53
CA ILE A 230 6.95 -9.11 -0.81
C ILE A 230 8.20 -8.22 -0.89
N PRO A 231 8.07 -6.92 -1.16
CA PRO A 231 9.17 -5.96 -1.06
C PRO A 231 9.43 -5.50 0.37
N THR A 232 8.52 -5.81 1.29
CA THR A 232 8.51 -5.46 2.71
C THR A 232 7.40 -6.23 3.42
N SER A 233 7.58 -6.64 4.65
CA SER A 233 6.52 -7.25 5.46
C SER A 233 5.42 -6.26 5.89
N GLU A 234 5.61 -4.96 5.70
CA GLU A 234 4.53 -3.97 5.76
C GLU A 234 3.31 -4.41 4.95
N VAL A 235 3.54 -4.96 3.76
CA VAL A 235 2.49 -5.45 2.86
C VAL A 235 1.59 -6.49 3.55
N THR A 236 2.19 -7.47 4.20
CA THR A 236 1.45 -8.53 4.90
C THR A 236 0.88 -8.06 6.23
N ALA A 237 1.66 -7.34 7.02
CA ALA A 237 1.25 -6.90 8.34
C ALA A 237 0.09 -5.89 8.30
N THR A 238 0.12 -4.93 7.38
CA THR A 238 -0.96 -3.94 7.21
C THR A 238 -2.26 -4.59 6.72
N ASN A 239 -2.16 -5.63 5.88
CA ASN A 239 -3.33 -6.32 5.33
C ASN A 239 -3.79 -7.52 6.19
N LEU A 240 -3.18 -7.75 7.34
CA LEU A 240 -3.57 -8.88 8.22
C LEU A 240 -5.03 -8.78 8.66
N PHE A 241 -5.54 -7.56 8.82
CA PHE A 241 -6.92 -7.26 9.20
C PHE A 241 -7.73 -6.62 8.04
N ASN A 242 -7.31 -6.88 6.79
CA ASN A 242 -8.04 -6.37 5.62
C ASN A 242 -9.48 -6.91 5.59
N ASP A 243 -10.44 -6.06 5.21
CA ASP A 243 -11.88 -6.34 5.19
C ASP A 243 -12.48 -6.71 6.58
N GLU A 244 -11.80 -6.36 7.68
CA GLU A 244 -12.32 -6.55 9.03
C GLU A 244 -12.74 -5.23 9.66
N ILE A 245 -13.80 -5.27 10.47
CA ILE A 245 -14.22 -4.15 11.33
C ILE A 245 -13.70 -4.41 12.73
N LEU A 246 -12.62 -3.72 13.08
CA LEU A 246 -12.00 -3.84 14.40
C LEU A 246 -12.80 -3.05 15.45
N ARG A 247 -12.90 -3.59 16.66
CA ARG A 247 -13.50 -2.89 17.77
C ARG A 247 -12.52 -1.87 18.34
N SER A 248 -13.03 -0.75 18.81
CA SER A 248 -12.22 0.36 19.31
C SER A 248 -11.30 -0.02 20.49
N GLU A 249 -11.74 -0.97 21.33
CA GLU A 249 -11.00 -1.50 22.46
C GLU A 249 -9.84 -2.43 22.09
N GLU A 250 -9.79 -2.90 20.85
CA GLU A 250 -8.69 -3.72 20.33
C GLU A 250 -7.49 -2.87 19.86
N LEU A 251 -7.69 -1.56 19.73
CA LEU A 251 -6.67 -0.63 19.27
C LEU A 251 -5.90 0.03 20.43
N PRO A 252 -4.61 0.30 20.26
CA PRO A 252 -3.80 0.02 19.06
C PRO A 252 -3.36 -1.43 18.96
N ILE A 253 -3.31 -1.97 17.72
CA ILE A 253 -2.65 -3.23 17.42
C ILE A 253 -1.22 -2.91 16.98
N LYS A 254 -0.22 -3.47 17.66
CA LYS A 254 1.19 -3.21 17.41
C LYS A 254 1.88 -4.51 17.01
N LEU A 255 2.44 -4.54 15.80
CA LEU A 255 3.05 -5.72 15.20
C LEU A 255 4.51 -5.47 14.86
N THR A 256 5.35 -6.47 15.10
CA THR A 256 6.70 -6.55 14.53
C THR A 256 6.86 -7.84 13.76
N SER A 257 7.62 -7.81 12.67
CA SER A 257 7.87 -8.99 11.85
C SER A 257 9.27 -8.97 11.26
N TYR A 258 9.83 -10.14 11.09
CA TYR A 258 11.06 -10.36 10.31
C TYR A 258 10.70 -10.99 8.97
N SER A 259 11.30 -10.49 7.89
CA SER A 259 11.14 -11.09 6.57
C SER A 259 12.34 -10.90 5.67
N HIS A 260 12.52 -11.81 4.71
CA HIS A 260 13.20 -11.49 3.48
C HIS A 260 12.33 -10.56 2.65
N CYS A 261 12.95 -9.56 2.03
CA CYS A 261 12.33 -8.57 1.17
C CYS A 261 12.96 -8.63 -0.22
N PHE A 262 12.17 -8.42 -1.26
CA PHE A 262 12.61 -8.61 -2.65
C PHE A 262 12.26 -7.39 -3.49
N ARG A 263 13.27 -6.74 -4.09
CA ARG A 263 13.09 -5.56 -4.96
C ARG A 263 13.94 -5.69 -6.22
N LYS A 264 13.39 -5.38 -7.38
CA LYS A 264 14.15 -5.34 -8.64
C LYS A 264 15.04 -4.10 -8.76
N GLU A 265 14.82 -3.07 -7.93
CA GLU A 265 15.61 -1.84 -7.94
C GLU A 265 15.66 -1.19 -9.34
N ALA A 266 14.55 -1.20 -10.08
CA ALA A 266 14.48 -0.79 -11.48
C ALA A 266 14.88 0.69 -11.69
N GLY A 267 14.61 1.57 -10.72
CA GLY A 267 14.95 2.99 -10.77
C GLY A 267 16.36 3.36 -10.25
N SER A 268 17.17 2.38 -9.82
CA SER A 268 18.43 2.62 -9.12
C SER A 268 19.70 2.41 -9.98
N ALA A 269 19.59 2.50 -11.30
CA ALA A 269 20.72 2.31 -12.21
C ALA A 269 21.90 3.25 -11.86
N GLY A 270 23.08 2.65 -11.56
CA GLY A 270 24.30 3.40 -11.24
C GLY A 270 24.43 3.91 -9.79
N ARG A 271 23.41 3.76 -8.92
CA ARG A 271 23.49 4.14 -7.51
C ARG A 271 23.87 2.95 -6.65
N ASP A 272 24.76 3.16 -5.66
CA ASP A 272 25.17 2.18 -4.65
C ASP A 272 25.46 0.79 -5.21
N THR A 273 26.27 0.73 -6.28
CA THR A 273 26.56 -0.51 -7.02
C THR A 273 27.55 -1.43 -6.29
N ARG A 274 28.22 -0.95 -5.24
CA ARG A 274 29.17 -1.73 -4.44
C ARG A 274 28.61 -2.05 -3.06
N GLY A 275 28.96 -3.24 -2.56
CA GLY A 275 28.56 -3.69 -1.21
C GLY A 275 27.12 -4.15 -1.13
N MET A 276 26.51 -4.01 0.07
CA MET A 276 25.16 -4.53 0.38
C MET A 276 24.12 -3.43 0.62
N ILE A 277 24.35 -2.18 0.22
CA ILE A 277 23.41 -1.09 0.47
C ILE A 277 22.14 -1.26 -0.37
N ARG A 278 22.25 -1.72 -1.63
CA ARG A 278 21.13 -1.98 -2.52
C ARG A 278 21.19 -3.39 -3.07
N GLN A 279 20.33 -4.25 -2.55
CA GLN A 279 20.27 -5.65 -2.94
C GLN A 279 18.86 -6.03 -3.44
N HIS A 280 18.81 -7.02 -4.33
CA HIS A 280 17.54 -7.58 -4.81
C HIS A 280 16.83 -8.40 -3.74
N GLN A 281 17.60 -8.96 -2.80
CA GLN A 281 17.12 -9.66 -1.61
C GLN A 281 17.83 -9.11 -0.38
N PHE A 282 17.08 -8.72 0.63
CA PHE A 282 17.60 -8.24 1.92
C PHE A 282 16.64 -8.64 3.04
N GLU A 283 17.07 -8.46 4.26
CA GLU A 283 16.32 -8.81 5.46
C GLU A 283 15.88 -7.53 6.18
N LYS A 284 14.68 -7.56 6.75
CA LYS A 284 14.12 -6.43 7.47
C LYS A 284 13.32 -6.89 8.70
N VAL A 285 13.51 -6.20 9.81
CA VAL A 285 12.60 -6.23 10.95
C VAL A 285 11.73 -4.99 10.86
N GLU A 286 10.42 -5.19 10.74
CA GLU A 286 9.42 -4.17 10.48
C GLU A 286 8.59 -3.89 11.71
N LEU A 287 8.11 -2.65 11.85
CA LEU A 287 7.08 -2.24 12.80
C LEU A 287 5.85 -1.78 12.03
N VAL A 288 4.68 -2.28 12.40
CA VAL A 288 3.37 -1.81 11.90
C VAL A 288 2.45 -1.61 13.08
N ALA A 289 1.70 -0.51 13.08
CA ALA A 289 0.67 -0.26 14.06
C ALA A 289 -0.66 0.13 13.40
N ILE A 290 -1.75 -0.44 13.89
CA ILE A 290 -3.11 -0.07 13.51
C ILE A 290 -3.69 0.72 14.68
N THR A 291 -4.03 1.97 14.43
CA THR A 291 -4.46 2.92 15.46
C THR A 291 -5.77 3.58 15.08
N ARG A 292 -6.39 4.29 16.03
CA ARG A 292 -7.38 5.31 15.69
C ARG A 292 -6.69 6.47 14.96
N PRO A 293 -7.38 7.18 14.06
CA PRO A 293 -6.80 8.32 13.35
C PRO A 293 -6.17 9.37 14.26
N GLU A 294 -6.81 9.69 15.38
CA GLU A 294 -6.35 10.67 16.35
C GLU A 294 -5.09 10.25 17.12
N ASP A 295 -4.79 8.96 17.17
CA ASP A 295 -3.61 8.41 17.87
C ASP A 295 -2.41 8.19 16.93
N SER A 296 -2.55 8.39 15.61
CA SER A 296 -1.54 8.02 14.63
C SER A 296 -0.22 8.79 14.79
N ALA A 297 -0.29 10.10 15.05
CA ALA A 297 0.91 10.93 15.27
C ALA A 297 1.69 10.48 16.52
N LYS A 298 0.97 10.20 17.62
CA LYS A 298 1.60 9.68 18.84
C LYS A 298 2.25 8.31 18.64
N MET A 299 1.59 7.45 17.88
CA MET A 299 2.13 6.13 17.54
C MET A 299 3.38 6.24 16.68
N LEU A 300 3.42 7.18 15.71
CA LEU A 300 4.62 7.44 14.91
C LEU A 300 5.81 7.83 15.81
N GLU A 301 5.63 8.73 16.78
CA GLU A 301 6.66 9.10 17.73
C GLU A 301 7.13 7.90 18.58
N GLU A 302 6.20 7.03 18.99
CA GLU A 302 6.53 5.79 19.69
C GLU A 302 7.39 4.87 18.83
N MET A 303 7.01 4.65 17.57
CA MET A 303 7.78 3.84 16.60
C MET A 303 9.18 4.43 16.33
N ILE A 304 9.29 5.75 16.21
CA ILE A 304 10.59 6.44 16.05
C ILE A 304 11.48 6.24 17.28
N SER A 305 10.89 6.04 18.47
CA SER A 305 11.65 5.80 19.72
C SER A 305 12.15 4.36 19.86
N CYS A 306 11.67 3.44 19.01
CA CYS A 306 12.15 2.07 18.92
C CYS A 306 13.40 1.96 18.06
#